data_f6d4dd3371f32f0c80a527435cb10179
#
_entry.id   f6d4dd3371f32f0c80a527435cb10179
#
_cell.length_a   1.000
_cell.length_b   1.000
_cell.length_c   1.000
_cell.angle_alpha   90.00
_cell.angle_beta   90.00
_cell.angle_gamma   90.00
#
_symmetry.space_group_name_H-M   'P 1'
#
loop_
_entity.id
_entity.type
_entity.pdbx_description
1 polymer ?
#
loop_
_entity_poly.entity_id
_entity_poly.type
_entity_poly.pdbx_seq_one_letter_code
_entity_poly.pdbx_strand_id
1 'polypeptide(L)'
;MRTIRLNEPSSMAFIHDDFLLGNDPAQRLYHEYAKREPILDYHNHLPPAEVADNRRFTNLGEMWLEGDHYKWRAMRANGEPESVVTGDADPKEKFLAWARTIPHTLGNPLYHWTHLELARYFGITELLSPDTAESIWEQTTERLSDPALSVHGILEQFDVRALCTTDDPVDSLDQHEAIATLGIRTKVYPTFRPDKSWGVDNPEAFNGWADKLASAAGVATDTLPGFLAALEKRVDDFHAIGSRLSDHSFPYCFDVFPSNPEAARIFDKARIGRAATPEEQRQFGAHVMAHLGRLYTAKGWAMQLHIGPQRNNNTRLFNTIGPDIGCDSIGDWPQAAALGAFLDRLEQDSTLPKTILYNNNPMDNFTFATMIGNFQGGTPGKLQFGSGWWHADQQEGMEWQMKALANTGLLSRFVGMLTDSRSFLSFPRHEYFRRTLCNLVGGWQRDGIVPDDNELVGGMIQRICYQNAADYLELALEN
;
A
#
# COMPACT_ATOMS: atom_id res chain seq x y z
N MET A 1 -49.30 -24.34 -33.15
CA MET A 1 -48.62 -23.68 -32.01
C MET A 1 -47.13 -23.84 -32.20
N ARG A 2 -46.42 -22.78 -32.56
CA ARG A 2 -44.94 -22.76 -32.60
C ARG A 2 -44.46 -22.41 -31.21
N THR A 3 -43.82 -23.35 -30.55
CA THR A 3 -43.14 -23.14 -29.26
C THR A 3 -41.91 -22.22 -29.51
N ILE A 4 -41.99 -20.98 -29.10
CA ILE A 4 -40.85 -20.08 -29.03
C ILE A 4 -39.95 -20.62 -27.96
N ARG A 5 -38.83 -21.24 -28.32
CA ARG A 5 -37.72 -21.47 -27.36
C ARG A 5 -37.15 -20.10 -27.05
N LEU A 6 -37.42 -19.61 -25.87
CA LEU A 6 -36.65 -18.53 -25.28
C LEU A 6 -35.22 -19.08 -25.15
N ASN A 7 -34.28 -18.52 -25.94
CA ASN A 7 -32.86 -18.70 -25.61
C ASN A 7 -32.66 -18.19 -24.20
N GLU A 8 -32.31 -19.07 -23.26
CA GLU A 8 -31.78 -18.65 -21.98
C GLU A 8 -30.57 -17.77 -22.29
N PRO A 9 -30.47 -16.54 -21.78
CA PRO A 9 -29.27 -15.76 -21.92
C PRO A 9 -28.14 -16.60 -21.30
N SER A 10 -27.10 -16.92 -22.05
CA SER A 10 -25.87 -17.44 -21.51
C SER A 10 -25.46 -16.45 -20.43
N SER A 11 -25.53 -16.84 -19.15
CA SER A 11 -25.14 -15.95 -18.05
C SER A 11 -23.67 -15.59 -18.27
N MET A 12 -23.43 -14.33 -18.62
CA MET A 12 -22.08 -13.80 -18.76
C MET A 12 -21.37 -14.01 -17.41
N ALA A 13 -20.12 -14.52 -17.43
CA ALA A 13 -19.34 -14.69 -16.21
C ALA A 13 -19.26 -13.36 -15.45
N PHE A 14 -19.27 -13.41 -14.12
CA PHE A 14 -19.19 -12.21 -13.30
C PHE A 14 -17.93 -11.39 -13.60
N ILE A 15 -16.78 -12.04 -13.68
CA ILE A 15 -15.53 -11.42 -14.15
C ILE A 15 -15.43 -11.66 -15.67
N HIS A 16 -15.80 -10.68 -16.44
CA HIS A 16 -15.75 -10.68 -17.91
C HIS A 16 -14.83 -9.56 -18.42
N ASP A 17 -14.61 -9.49 -19.74
CA ASP A 17 -13.65 -8.55 -20.32
C ASP A 17 -13.97 -7.09 -19.99
N ASP A 18 -15.24 -6.73 -19.93
CA ASP A 18 -15.70 -5.37 -19.61
C ASP A 18 -16.15 -5.21 -18.15
N PHE A 19 -15.72 -6.10 -17.24
CA PHE A 19 -16.00 -5.98 -15.82
C PHE A 19 -15.65 -4.56 -15.31
N LEU A 20 -16.58 -3.89 -14.63
CA LEU A 20 -16.50 -2.50 -14.13
C LEU A 20 -16.39 -1.40 -15.21
N LEU A 21 -16.55 -1.72 -16.51
CA LEU A 21 -16.46 -0.75 -17.61
C LEU A 21 -17.88 -0.47 -18.15
N GLY A 22 -18.56 0.47 -17.52
CA GLY A 22 -19.99 0.74 -17.74
C GLY A 22 -20.34 1.59 -18.97
N ASN A 23 -19.35 1.98 -19.81
CA ASN A 23 -19.57 2.81 -20.99
C ASN A 23 -18.50 2.58 -22.06
N ASP A 24 -18.84 2.84 -23.34
CA ASP A 24 -17.95 2.60 -24.48
C ASP A 24 -16.60 3.35 -24.39
N PRO A 25 -16.53 4.64 -24.02
CA PRO A 25 -15.25 5.29 -23.81
C PRO A 25 -14.39 4.59 -22.76
N ALA A 26 -14.97 4.13 -21.64
CA ALA A 26 -14.24 3.41 -20.60
C ALA A 26 -13.63 2.10 -21.12
N GLN A 27 -14.40 1.35 -21.93
CA GLN A 27 -13.91 0.12 -22.56
C GLN A 27 -12.74 0.39 -23.50
N ARG A 28 -12.84 1.42 -24.37
CA ARG A 28 -11.73 1.83 -25.23
C ARG A 28 -10.49 2.24 -24.42
N LEU A 29 -10.64 3.13 -23.43
CA LEU A 29 -9.54 3.60 -22.59
C LEU A 29 -8.84 2.43 -21.88
N TYR A 30 -9.61 1.48 -21.40
CA TYR A 30 -9.03 0.32 -20.72
C TYR A 30 -8.31 -0.61 -21.70
N HIS A 31 -8.99 -1.07 -22.76
CA HIS A 31 -8.44 -2.11 -23.64
C HIS A 31 -7.28 -1.61 -24.51
N GLU A 32 -7.32 -0.35 -24.94
CA GLU A 32 -6.32 0.21 -25.85
C GLU A 32 -5.14 0.85 -25.10
N TYR A 33 -5.36 1.44 -23.90
CA TYR A 33 -4.34 2.22 -23.21
C TYR A 33 -3.92 1.64 -21.86
N ALA A 34 -4.84 1.27 -20.96
CA ALA A 34 -4.49 0.90 -19.58
C ALA A 34 -4.07 -0.56 -19.40
N LYS A 35 -4.72 -1.50 -20.12
CA LYS A 35 -4.65 -2.95 -19.87
C LYS A 35 -3.23 -3.52 -19.95
N ARG A 36 -2.39 -2.97 -20.83
CA ARG A 36 -1.06 -3.50 -21.13
C ARG A 36 0.08 -2.78 -20.42
N GLU A 37 -0.25 -1.75 -19.62
CA GLU A 37 0.78 -1.05 -18.87
C GLU A 37 1.40 -1.98 -17.83
N PRO A 38 2.72 -1.95 -17.63
CA PRO A 38 3.38 -2.75 -16.61
C PRO A 38 2.97 -2.33 -15.21
N ILE A 39 3.33 -3.12 -14.21
CA ILE A 39 3.08 -2.80 -12.80
C ILE A 39 4.36 -2.27 -12.15
N LEU A 40 4.23 -1.12 -11.48
CA LEU A 40 5.18 -0.60 -10.51
C LEU A 40 4.45 -0.51 -9.17
N ASP A 41 4.69 -1.50 -8.30
CA ASP A 41 4.05 -1.59 -6.99
C ASP A 41 4.97 -0.96 -5.93
N TYR A 42 4.91 0.36 -5.83
CA TYR A 42 5.86 1.16 -5.07
C TYR A 42 5.59 1.22 -3.55
N HIS A 43 4.60 0.48 -3.07
CA HIS A 43 4.39 0.24 -1.63
C HIS A 43 3.60 -1.05 -1.41
N ASN A 44 4.21 -1.99 -0.73
CA ASN A 44 3.62 -3.25 -0.32
C ASN A 44 4.33 -3.82 0.92
N HIS A 45 3.79 -4.89 1.48
CA HIS A 45 4.33 -5.62 2.62
C HIS A 45 4.71 -7.06 2.24
N LEU A 46 5.06 -7.30 0.97
CA LEU A 46 5.50 -8.62 0.51
C LEU A 46 6.85 -8.97 1.14
N PRO A 47 7.01 -10.18 1.70
CA PRO A 47 8.28 -10.58 2.30
C PRO A 47 9.38 -10.73 1.24
N PRO A 48 10.50 -9.98 1.31
CA PRO A 48 11.58 -10.12 0.32
C PRO A 48 12.20 -11.53 0.32
N ALA A 49 12.19 -12.25 1.43
CA ALA A 49 12.64 -13.64 1.49
C ALA A 49 11.86 -14.55 0.54
N GLU A 50 10.56 -14.37 0.38
CA GLU A 50 9.74 -15.17 -0.53
C GLU A 50 10.07 -14.91 -2.00
N VAL A 51 10.52 -13.70 -2.34
CA VAL A 51 11.03 -13.39 -3.66
C VAL A 51 12.41 -14.01 -3.86
N ALA A 52 13.32 -13.87 -2.87
CA ALA A 52 14.67 -14.45 -2.94
C ALA A 52 14.63 -15.97 -3.12
N ASP A 53 13.76 -16.66 -2.39
CA ASP A 53 13.61 -18.11 -2.41
C ASP A 53 12.73 -18.62 -3.56
N ASN A 54 12.10 -17.73 -4.34
CA ASN A 54 11.09 -18.07 -5.35
C ASN A 54 10.02 -19.01 -4.76
N ARG A 55 9.42 -18.59 -3.62
CA ARG A 55 8.45 -19.41 -2.87
C ARG A 55 7.38 -20.01 -3.79
N ARG A 56 7.04 -21.26 -3.53
CA ARG A 56 5.90 -21.95 -4.12
C ARG A 56 4.87 -22.18 -3.04
N PHE A 57 3.66 -21.73 -3.29
CA PHE A 57 2.55 -21.93 -2.38
C PHE A 57 1.88 -23.28 -2.67
N THR A 58 1.29 -23.88 -1.66
CA THR A 58 0.67 -25.19 -1.77
C THR A 58 -0.86 -25.13 -1.84
N ASN A 59 -1.44 -24.02 -1.37
CA ASN A 59 -2.89 -23.84 -1.33
C ASN A 59 -3.31 -22.37 -1.17
N LEU A 60 -4.58 -22.06 -1.46
CA LEU A 60 -5.13 -20.70 -1.33
C LEU A 60 -5.30 -20.24 0.13
N GLY A 61 -5.39 -21.16 1.09
CA GLY A 61 -5.46 -20.78 2.51
C GLY A 61 -4.21 -20.02 2.94
N GLU A 62 -3.03 -20.47 2.51
CA GLU A 62 -1.76 -19.77 2.72
C GLU A 62 -1.77 -18.40 2.03
N MET A 63 -2.04 -18.36 0.73
CA MET A 63 -1.91 -17.12 -0.06
C MET A 63 -2.90 -16.03 0.33
N TRP A 64 -4.11 -16.42 0.75
CA TRP A 64 -5.19 -15.47 1.04
C TRP A 64 -5.31 -15.07 2.50
N LEU A 65 -4.94 -15.97 3.44
CA LEU A 65 -5.37 -15.84 4.84
C LEU A 65 -4.22 -15.72 5.84
N GLU A 66 -2.96 -15.89 5.43
CA GLU A 66 -1.82 -15.77 6.37
C GLU A 66 -1.59 -14.33 6.87
N GLY A 67 -1.99 -13.30 6.14
CA GLY A 67 -1.69 -11.92 6.51
C GLY A 67 -2.74 -10.88 6.13
N ASP A 68 -3.91 -11.30 5.63
CA ASP A 68 -4.93 -10.38 5.11
C ASP A 68 -5.94 -9.97 6.19
N HIS A 69 -5.65 -8.86 6.85
CA HIS A 69 -6.51 -8.31 7.90
C HIS A 69 -7.90 -7.85 7.39
N TYR A 70 -8.10 -7.60 6.09
CA TYR A 70 -9.43 -7.33 5.52
C TYR A 70 -10.30 -8.57 5.50
N LYS A 71 -9.74 -9.70 5.05
CA LYS A 71 -10.46 -10.99 5.04
C LYS A 71 -10.79 -11.43 6.47
N TRP A 72 -9.84 -11.31 7.40
CA TRP A 72 -10.07 -11.60 8.82
C TRP A 72 -11.21 -10.77 9.42
N ARG A 73 -11.27 -9.49 9.08
CA ARG A 73 -12.35 -8.59 9.51
C ARG A 73 -13.71 -9.05 8.99
N ALA A 74 -13.80 -9.44 7.72
CA ALA A 74 -15.02 -9.96 7.10
C ALA A 74 -15.45 -11.30 7.71
N MET A 75 -14.51 -12.22 7.94
CA MET A 75 -14.76 -13.52 8.55
C MET A 75 -15.32 -13.35 9.97
N ARG A 76 -14.75 -12.47 10.79
CA ARG A 76 -15.30 -12.15 12.13
C ARG A 76 -16.69 -11.56 12.04
N ALA A 77 -16.95 -10.66 11.08
CA ALA A 77 -18.26 -10.08 10.85
C ALA A 77 -19.29 -11.13 10.45
N ASN A 78 -18.88 -12.20 9.75
CA ASN A 78 -19.71 -13.37 9.41
C ASN A 78 -19.86 -14.36 10.58
N GLY A 79 -19.20 -14.14 11.72
CA GLY A 79 -19.30 -14.99 12.90
C GLY A 79 -18.38 -16.20 12.90
N GLU A 80 -17.38 -16.25 12.03
CA GLU A 80 -16.38 -17.32 12.03
C GLU A 80 -15.56 -17.28 13.33
N PRO A 81 -15.26 -18.46 13.94
CA PRO A 81 -14.47 -18.50 15.16
C PRO A 81 -13.01 -18.11 14.92
N GLU A 82 -12.37 -17.53 15.93
CA GLU A 82 -10.99 -17.03 15.81
C GLU A 82 -9.98 -18.11 15.43
N SER A 83 -10.24 -19.38 15.75
CA SER A 83 -9.40 -20.52 15.35
C SER A 83 -9.20 -20.63 13.84
N VAL A 84 -10.21 -20.27 13.02
CA VAL A 84 -10.11 -20.28 11.55
C VAL A 84 -9.78 -18.89 10.96
N VAL A 85 -9.78 -17.84 11.77
CA VAL A 85 -9.44 -16.48 11.32
C VAL A 85 -7.93 -16.26 11.45
N THR A 86 -7.42 -16.14 12.67
CA THR A 86 -5.98 -15.92 12.95
C THR A 86 -5.35 -17.08 13.74
N GLY A 87 -6.14 -18.06 14.19
CA GLY A 87 -5.65 -19.22 14.93
C GLY A 87 -4.93 -20.24 14.04
N ASP A 88 -4.72 -21.43 14.57
CA ASP A 88 -3.90 -22.50 14.03
C ASP A 88 -4.67 -23.60 13.28
N ALA A 89 -5.91 -23.33 12.89
CA ALA A 89 -6.69 -24.26 12.08
C ALA A 89 -6.00 -24.59 10.74
N ASP A 90 -6.28 -25.78 10.22
CA ASP A 90 -5.75 -26.22 8.93
C ASP A 90 -6.08 -25.22 7.81
N PRO A 91 -5.16 -24.96 6.87
CA PRO A 91 -5.38 -24.02 5.77
C PRO A 91 -6.66 -24.26 4.97
N LYS A 92 -7.07 -25.53 4.78
CA LYS A 92 -8.33 -25.85 4.12
C LYS A 92 -9.54 -25.43 4.95
N GLU A 93 -9.50 -25.63 6.25
CA GLU A 93 -10.58 -25.19 7.15
C GLU A 93 -10.73 -23.65 7.12
N LYS A 94 -9.62 -22.93 7.11
CA LYS A 94 -9.62 -21.47 6.93
C LYS A 94 -10.19 -21.05 5.57
N PHE A 95 -9.80 -21.74 4.49
CA PHE A 95 -10.34 -21.50 3.16
C PHE A 95 -11.86 -21.75 3.10
N LEU A 96 -12.34 -22.85 3.70
CA LEU A 96 -13.78 -23.15 3.78
C LEU A 96 -14.54 -22.09 4.59
N ALA A 97 -13.94 -21.55 5.65
CA ALA A 97 -14.51 -20.42 6.41
C ALA A 97 -14.59 -19.15 5.54
N TRP A 98 -13.58 -18.90 4.71
CA TRP A 98 -13.63 -17.82 3.72
C TRP A 98 -14.72 -18.06 2.68
N ALA A 99 -14.86 -19.29 2.17
CA ALA A 99 -15.91 -19.64 1.21
C ALA A 99 -17.34 -19.48 1.77
N ARG A 100 -17.52 -19.69 3.08
CA ARG A 100 -18.80 -19.35 3.76
C ARG A 100 -19.00 -17.85 3.89
N THR A 101 -17.92 -17.08 3.99
CA THR A 101 -17.97 -15.63 4.20
C THR A 101 -18.22 -14.88 2.91
N ILE A 102 -17.61 -15.29 1.81
CA ILE A 102 -17.57 -14.50 0.56
C ILE A 102 -18.95 -14.17 -0.01
N PRO A 103 -19.99 -15.04 0.00
CA PRO A 103 -21.32 -14.68 -0.48
C PRO A 103 -21.97 -13.54 0.30
N HIS A 104 -21.55 -13.29 1.53
CA HIS A 104 -22.03 -12.21 2.38
C HIS A 104 -21.28 -10.88 2.16
N THR A 105 -20.26 -10.87 1.29
CA THR A 105 -19.46 -9.67 0.98
C THR A 105 -19.95 -8.93 -0.28
N LEU A 106 -21.17 -9.17 -0.76
CA LEU A 106 -21.75 -8.42 -1.89
C LEU A 106 -21.72 -6.91 -1.61
N GLY A 107 -21.17 -6.14 -2.55
CA GLY A 107 -20.93 -4.71 -2.38
C GLY A 107 -19.61 -4.35 -1.67
N ASN A 108 -18.91 -5.32 -1.11
CA ASN A 108 -17.57 -5.15 -0.55
C ASN A 108 -16.50 -5.48 -1.62
N PRO A 109 -15.38 -4.77 -1.69
CA PRO A 109 -14.33 -5.05 -2.67
C PRO A 109 -13.75 -6.46 -2.58
N LEU A 110 -13.82 -7.11 -1.43
CA LEU A 110 -13.36 -8.49 -1.25
C LEU A 110 -14.10 -9.47 -2.18
N TYR A 111 -15.38 -9.22 -2.51
CA TYR A 111 -16.11 -10.01 -3.49
C TYR A 111 -15.49 -9.88 -4.89
N HIS A 112 -15.18 -8.66 -5.30
CA HIS A 112 -14.53 -8.38 -6.57
C HIS A 112 -13.12 -8.98 -6.63
N TRP A 113 -12.29 -8.70 -5.63
CA TRP A 113 -10.90 -9.14 -5.60
C TRP A 113 -10.77 -10.66 -5.58
N THR A 114 -11.53 -11.35 -4.73
CA THR A 114 -11.52 -12.82 -4.68
C THR A 114 -11.81 -13.45 -6.04
N HIS A 115 -12.87 -13.00 -6.73
CA HIS A 115 -13.24 -13.56 -8.03
C HIS A 115 -12.31 -13.11 -9.16
N LEU A 116 -11.75 -11.91 -9.07
CA LEU A 116 -10.75 -11.43 -10.02
C LEU A 116 -9.45 -12.25 -9.90
N GLU A 117 -9.00 -12.53 -8.69
CA GLU A 117 -7.85 -13.40 -8.41
C GLU A 117 -8.09 -14.82 -8.92
N LEU A 118 -9.25 -15.44 -8.64
CA LEU A 118 -9.61 -16.76 -9.17
C LEU A 118 -9.58 -16.78 -10.68
N ALA A 119 -10.12 -15.75 -11.34
CA ALA A 119 -10.16 -15.68 -12.79
C ALA A 119 -8.76 -15.48 -13.42
N ARG A 120 -7.91 -14.64 -12.84
CA ARG A 120 -6.62 -14.23 -13.43
C ARG A 120 -5.50 -15.24 -13.22
N TYR A 121 -5.44 -15.86 -12.03
CA TYR A 121 -4.40 -16.85 -11.72
C TYR A 121 -4.80 -18.27 -12.12
N PHE A 122 -6.07 -18.62 -11.91
CA PHE A 122 -6.53 -20.00 -12.01
C PHE A 122 -7.47 -20.28 -13.19
N GLY A 123 -7.94 -19.23 -13.86
CA GLY A 123 -8.93 -19.36 -14.95
C GLY A 123 -10.33 -19.77 -14.46
N ILE A 124 -10.60 -19.64 -13.16
CA ILE A 124 -11.87 -20.03 -12.55
C ILE A 124 -12.83 -18.85 -12.60
N THR A 125 -13.95 -19.03 -13.29
CA THR A 125 -15.03 -18.03 -13.40
C THR A 125 -16.26 -18.37 -12.58
N GLU A 126 -16.27 -19.55 -11.95
CA GLU A 126 -17.30 -19.97 -11.02
C GLU A 126 -17.20 -19.12 -9.73
N LEU A 127 -18.36 -18.77 -9.17
CA LEU A 127 -18.42 -17.99 -7.93
C LEU A 127 -18.08 -18.87 -6.74
N LEU A 128 -17.19 -18.36 -5.87
CA LEU A 128 -16.85 -19.01 -4.62
C LEU A 128 -18.03 -18.97 -3.65
N SER A 129 -18.44 -20.13 -3.18
CA SER A 129 -19.51 -20.34 -2.22
C SER A 129 -19.26 -21.64 -1.45
N PRO A 130 -20.02 -21.95 -0.39
CA PRO A 130 -19.94 -23.27 0.26
C PRO A 130 -20.13 -24.45 -0.70
N ASP A 131 -20.97 -24.30 -1.71
CA ASP A 131 -21.28 -25.37 -2.67
C ASP A 131 -20.15 -25.63 -3.67
N THR A 132 -19.36 -24.62 -3.99
CA THR A 132 -18.27 -24.67 -4.98
C THR A 132 -16.88 -24.79 -4.33
N ALA A 133 -16.80 -24.61 -3.01
CA ALA A 133 -15.55 -24.50 -2.28
C ALA A 133 -14.60 -25.69 -2.47
N GLU A 134 -15.12 -26.91 -2.37
CA GLU A 134 -14.29 -28.13 -2.51
C GLU A 134 -13.69 -28.23 -3.91
N SER A 135 -14.49 -28.01 -4.94
CA SER A 135 -14.03 -28.02 -6.34
C SER A 135 -12.99 -26.94 -6.59
N ILE A 136 -13.20 -25.71 -6.10
CA ILE A 136 -12.26 -24.59 -6.27
C ILE A 136 -10.95 -24.88 -5.51
N TRP A 137 -11.04 -25.44 -4.29
CA TRP A 137 -9.85 -25.85 -3.54
C TRP A 137 -9.00 -26.86 -4.30
N GLU A 138 -9.61 -27.89 -4.85
CA GLU A 138 -8.91 -28.93 -5.60
C GLU A 138 -8.25 -28.35 -6.87
N GLN A 139 -9.00 -27.59 -7.67
CA GLN A 139 -8.49 -26.98 -8.89
C GLN A 139 -7.33 -26.01 -8.62
N THR A 140 -7.44 -25.17 -7.60
CA THR A 140 -6.40 -24.20 -7.27
C THR A 140 -5.17 -24.86 -6.68
N THR A 141 -5.33 -25.88 -5.85
CA THR A 141 -4.22 -26.66 -5.30
C THR A 141 -3.44 -27.39 -6.40
N GLU A 142 -4.14 -28.00 -7.37
CA GLU A 142 -3.52 -28.59 -8.55
C GLU A 142 -2.73 -27.55 -9.37
N ARG A 143 -3.35 -26.40 -9.64
CA ARG A 143 -2.72 -25.32 -10.42
C ARG A 143 -1.50 -24.72 -9.72
N LEU A 144 -1.46 -24.63 -8.40
CA LEU A 144 -0.29 -24.15 -7.65
C LEU A 144 0.93 -25.07 -7.76
N SER A 145 0.76 -26.29 -8.27
CA SER A 145 1.90 -27.15 -8.63
C SER A 145 2.68 -26.65 -9.86
N ASP A 146 2.07 -25.81 -10.70
CA ASP A 146 2.69 -25.22 -11.88
C ASP A 146 3.76 -24.19 -11.47
N PRO A 147 5.02 -24.30 -11.96
CA PRO A 147 6.05 -23.30 -11.73
C PRO A 147 5.69 -21.88 -12.13
N ALA A 148 4.77 -21.69 -13.08
CA ALA A 148 4.25 -20.37 -13.48
C ALA A 148 3.51 -19.65 -12.35
N LEU A 149 3.10 -20.36 -11.30
CA LEU A 149 2.50 -19.81 -10.08
C LEU A 149 3.47 -19.78 -8.89
N SER A 150 4.77 -19.93 -9.12
CA SER A 150 5.79 -19.52 -8.15
C SER A 150 5.82 -17.99 -8.04
N VAL A 151 6.46 -17.44 -7.01
CA VAL A 151 6.60 -15.99 -6.85
C VAL A 151 7.17 -15.33 -8.11
N HIS A 152 8.25 -15.85 -8.67
CA HIS A 152 8.84 -15.29 -9.90
C HIS A 152 7.89 -15.42 -11.11
N GLY A 153 7.20 -16.56 -11.25
CA GLY A 153 6.23 -16.76 -12.33
C GLY A 153 5.06 -15.79 -12.26
N ILE A 154 4.57 -15.52 -11.05
CA ILE A 154 3.52 -14.50 -10.79
C ILE A 154 4.00 -13.11 -11.18
N LEU A 155 5.20 -12.72 -10.76
CA LEU A 155 5.77 -11.41 -11.09
C LEU A 155 5.95 -11.23 -12.60
N GLU A 156 6.37 -12.27 -13.31
CA GLU A 156 6.50 -12.27 -14.77
C GLU A 156 5.12 -12.20 -15.46
N GLN A 157 4.15 -13.01 -15.01
CA GLN A 157 2.79 -13.05 -15.57
C GLN A 157 2.10 -11.66 -15.54
N PHE A 158 2.31 -10.90 -14.48
CA PHE A 158 1.70 -9.58 -14.30
C PHE A 158 2.59 -8.42 -14.77
N ASP A 159 3.71 -8.70 -15.41
CA ASP A 159 4.69 -7.70 -15.86
C ASP A 159 5.04 -6.70 -14.75
N VAL A 160 5.36 -7.23 -13.56
CA VAL A 160 5.76 -6.41 -12.41
C VAL A 160 7.20 -5.97 -12.61
N ARG A 161 7.41 -4.66 -12.82
CA ARG A 161 8.73 -4.08 -13.07
C ARG A 161 9.48 -3.76 -11.80
N ALA A 162 8.78 -3.33 -10.77
CA ALA A 162 9.35 -3.12 -9.46
C ALA A 162 8.37 -3.40 -8.34
N LEU A 163 8.93 -3.87 -7.22
CA LEU A 163 8.32 -3.96 -5.91
C LEU A 163 9.11 -3.08 -4.95
N CYS A 164 8.42 -2.25 -4.15
CA CYS A 164 9.04 -1.58 -3.02
C CYS A 164 8.41 -2.13 -1.74
N THR A 165 9.19 -2.96 -1.04
CA THR A 165 8.79 -3.60 0.22
C THR A 165 8.79 -2.58 1.36
N THR A 166 8.31 -2.95 2.53
CA THR A 166 8.30 -2.07 3.71
C THR A 166 9.23 -2.65 4.77
N ASP A 167 10.34 -1.94 5.06
CA ASP A 167 11.45 -2.49 5.84
C ASP A 167 11.85 -1.56 6.99
N ASP A 168 12.08 -2.15 8.16
CA ASP A 168 12.57 -1.43 9.34
C ASP A 168 14.06 -1.08 9.16
N PRO A 169 14.55 0.08 9.62
CA PRO A 169 15.97 0.42 9.62
C PRO A 169 16.90 -0.64 10.23
N VAL A 170 16.39 -1.47 11.13
CA VAL A 170 17.18 -2.51 11.79
C VAL A 170 17.19 -3.85 11.02
N ASP A 171 16.38 -3.98 9.97
CA ASP A 171 16.31 -5.21 9.20
C ASP A 171 17.58 -5.44 8.39
N SER A 172 17.94 -6.72 8.21
CA SER A 172 18.97 -7.11 7.26
C SER A 172 18.49 -6.83 5.83
N LEU A 173 19.40 -6.34 4.99
CA LEU A 173 19.13 -6.12 3.56
C LEU A 173 19.63 -7.26 2.67
N ASP A 174 20.08 -8.36 3.28
CA ASP A 174 20.70 -9.51 2.58
C ASP A 174 19.76 -10.10 1.52
N GLN A 175 18.44 -10.12 1.79
CA GLN A 175 17.47 -10.64 0.84
C GLN A 175 17.36 -9.75 -0.41
N HIS A 176 17.39 -8.43 -0.24
CA HIS A 176 17.38 -7.49 -1.37
C HIS A 176 18.66 -7.59 -2.18
N GLU A 177 19.81 -7.74 -1.52
CA GLU A 177 21.10 -7.99 -2.20
C GLU A 177 21.08 -9.30 -2.97
N ALA A 178 20.55 -10.37 -2.38
CA ALA A 178 20.42 -11.67 -3.05
C ALA A 178 19.51 -11.55 -4.29
N ILE A 179 18.34 -10.92 -4.17
CA ILE A 179 17.40 -10.74 -5.27
C ILE A 179 18.04 -9.97 -6.42
N ALA A 180 18.84 -8.95 -6.14
CA ALA A 180 19.53 -8.16 -7.17
C ALA A 180 20.47 -9.01 -8.05
N THR A 181 20.89 -10.19 -7.58
CA THR A 181 21.78 -11.13 -8.32
C THR A 181 21.02 -12.20 -9.10
N LEU A 182 19.71 -12.38 -8.90
CA LEU A 182 18.92 -13.48 -9.49
C LEU A 182 18.70 -13.32 -11.01
N GLY A 183 18.90 -12.13 -11.58
CA GLY A 183 18.64 -11.87 -12.99
C GLY A 183 17.15 -11.90 -13.39
N ILE A 184 16.24 -11.81 -12.43
CA ILE A 184 14.80 -11.64 -12.71
C ILE A 184 14.53 -10.20 -13.18
N ARG A 185 13.51 -10.02 -14.00
CA ARG A 185 13.14 -8.71 -14.56
C ARG A 185 12.64 -7.74 -13.50
N THR A 186 11.87 -8.26 -12.54
CA THR A 186 11.34 -7.47 -11.43
C THR A 186 12.45 -7.00 -10.52
N LYS A 187 12.55 -5.70 -10.30
CA LYS A 187 13.44 -5.11 -9.30
C LYS A 187 12.74 -5.05 -7.95
N VAL A 188 13.44 -5.37 -6.86
CA VAL A 188 12.90 -5.31 -5.50
C VAL A 188 13.75 -4.37 -4.68
N TYR A 189 13.13 -3.30 -4.18
CA TYR A 189 13.80 -2.26 -3.42
C TYR A 189 13.20 -2.15 -2.02
N PRO A 190 14.03 -1.98 -0.98
CA PRO A 190 13.52 -1.71 0.36
C PRO A 190 12.96 -0.29 0.44
N THR A 191 11.89 -0.09 1.21
CA THR A 191 11.37 1.22 1.61
C THR A 191 11.64 1.45 3.08
N PHE A 192 12.28 2.56 3.40
CA PHE A 192 12.74 2.89 4.75
C PHE A 192 11.59 3.30 5.65
N ARG A 193 11.23 2.47 6.67
CA ARG A 193 10.13 2.73 7.61
C ARG A 193 10.61 2.79 9.06
N PRO A 194 11.04 3.96 9.54
CA PRO A 194 11.64 4.13 10.86
C PRO A 194 10.64 4.46 11.98
N ASP A 195 9.37 4.06 11.88
CA ASP A 195 8.30 4.50 12.80
C ASP A 195 8.57 4.19 14.27
N LYS A 196 9.38 3.17 14.56
CA LYS A 196 9.81 2.85 15.93
C LYS A 196 10.82 3.84 16.51
N SER A 197 11.41 4.69 15.65
CA SER A 197 12.43 5.68 16.08
C SER A 197 11.89 6.80 16.97
N TRP A 198 10.58 6.99 17.03
CA TRP A 198 9.95 7.97 17.91
C TRP A 198 9.05 7.34 18.99
N GLY A 199 9.21 6.05 19.28
CA GLY A 199 8.45 5.32 20.29
C GLY A 199 8.90 5.58 21.72
N VAL A 200 9.32 6.80 22.04
CA VAL A 200 9.88 7.21 23.37
C VAL A 200 8.88 7.17 24.52
N ASP A 201 7.60 7.03 24.24
CA ASP A 201 6.52 6.79 25.20
C ASP A 201 6.51 5.34 25.73
N ASN A 202 7.16 4.41 25.03
CA ASN A 202 7.44 3.05 25.49
C ASN A 202 8.96 2.81 25.54
N PRO A 203 9.64 3.20 26.62
CA PRO A 203 11.10 3.19 26.70
C PRO A 203 11.72 1.80 26.63
N GLU A 204 11.03 0.74 27.05
CA GLU A 204 11.52 -0.63 26.93
C GLU A 204 11.64 -1.03 25.46
N ALA A 205 10.56 -0.86 24.69
CA ALA A 205 10.54 -1.16 23.25
C ALA A 205 11.50 -0.25 22.48
N PHE A 206 11.50 1.06 22.78
CA PHE A 206 12.38 2.05 22.15
C PHE A 206 13.86 1.71 22.35
N ASN A 207 14.29 1.44 23.59
CA ASN A 207 15.67 1.12 23.91
C ASN A 207 16.12 -0.17 23.23
N GLY A 208 15.30 -1.23 23.26
CA GLY A 208 15.61 -2.46 22.56
C GLY A 208 15.73 -2.28 21.04
N TRP A 209 14.93 -1.40 20.45
CA TRP A 209 15.03 -1.06 19.05
C TRP A 209 16.26 -0.19 18.75
N ALA A 210 16.57 0.82 19.59
CA ALA A 210 17.75 1.67 19.44
C ALA A 210 19.06 0.88 19.52
N ASP A 211 19.13 -0.15 20.37
CA ASP A 211 20.29 -1.02 20.49
C ASP A 211 20.45 -1.93 19.24
N LYS A 212 19.33 -2.38 18.63
CA LYS A 212 19.35 -3.07 17.32
C LYS A 212 19.80 -2.12 16.21
N LEU A 213 19.35 -0.86 16.23
CA LEU A 213 19.80 0.16 15.28
C LEU A 213 21.31 0.39 15.37
N ALA A 214 21.84 0.48 16.61
CA ALA A 214 23.28 0.59 16.83
C ALA A 214 24.06 -0.57 16.19
N SER A 215 23.54 -1.79 16.36
CA SER A 215 24.15 -3.00 15.79
C SER A 215 24.08 -3.00 14.26
N ALA A 216 22.93 -2.66 13.68
CA ALA A 216 22.73 -2.65 12.23
C ALA A 216 23.53 -1.54 11.52
N ALA A 217 23.66 -0.37 12.16
CA ALA A 217 24.39 0.76 11.61
C ALA A 217 25.91 0.72 11.92
N GLY A 218 26.34 -0.04 12.92
CA GLY A 218 27.71 0.04 13.46
C GLY A 218 28.03 1.38 14.13
N VAL A 219 27.03 2.08 14.66
CA VAL A 219 27.12 3.42 15.26
C VAL A 219 26.44 3.40 16.62
N ALA A 220 27.14 3.91 17.67
CA ALA A 220 26.58 3.97 19.02
C ALA A 220 25.36 4.91 19.10
N THR A 221 24.31 4.48 19.81
CA THR A 221 23.03 5.20 19.95
C THR A 221 22.76 5.67 21.38
N ASP A 222 23.80 5.82 22.19
CA ASP A 222 23.67 6.24 23.60
C ASP A 222 23.29 7.72 23.76
N THR A 223 23.52 8.52 22.73
CA THR A 223 23.22 9.94 22.68
C THR A 223 22.32 10.25 21.49
N LEU A 224 21.54 11.34 21.56
CA LEU A 224 20.71 11.77 20.42
C LEU A 224 21.54 11.98 19.13
N PRO A 225 22.70 12.66 19.14
CA PRO A 225 23.52 12.76 17.94
C PRO A 225 23.96 11.41 17.38
N GLY A 226 24.35 10.46 18.21
CA GLY A 226 24.71 9.11 17.78
C GLY A 226 23.52 8.35 17.20
N PHE A 227 22.35 8.47 17.83
CA PHE A 227 21.11 7.89 17.34
C PHE A 227 20.71 8.41 15.94
N LEU A 228 20.79 9.74 15.74
CA LEU A 228 20.52 10.35 14.44
C LEU A 228 21.56 9.95 13.38
N ALA A 229 22.83 9.85 13.76
CA ALA A 229 23.88 9.35 12.87
C ALA A 229 23.69 7.87 12.47
N ALA A 230 23.18 7.05 13.38
CA ALA A 230 22.82 5.66 13.06
C ALA A 230 21.66 5.59 12.05
N LEU A 231 20.63 6.42 12.18
CA LEU A 231 19.55 6.54 11.19
C LEU A 231 20.08 6.99 9.83
N GLU A 232 20.94 8.01 9.80
CA GLU A 232 21.58 8.50 8.57
C GLU A 232 22.37 7.37 7.87
N LYS A 233 23.19 6.64 8.64
CA LYS A 233 23.92 5.48 8.10
C LYS A 233 22.99 4.45 7.46
N ARG A 234 21.85 4.15 8.11
CA ARG A 234 20.86 3.21 7.54
C ARG A 234 20.17 3.77 6.30
N VAL A 235 19.90 5.06 6.22
CA VAL A 235 19.42 5.71 4.99
C VAL A 235 20.45 5.54 3.87
N ASP A 236 21.74 5.69 4.16
CA ASP A 236 22.82 5.45 3.20
C ASP A 236 22.86 3.99 2.72
N ASP A 237 22.71 3.03 3.62
CA ASP A 237 22.69 1.60 3.29
C ASP A 237 21.50 1.26 2.37
N PHE A 238 20.31 1.71 2.70
CA PHE A 238 19.12 1.54 1.87
C PHE A 238 19.29 2.20 0.50
N HIS A 239 19.85 3.41 0.48
CA HIS A 239 20.11 4.11 -0.79
C HIS A 239 21.10 3.34 -1.68
N ALA A 240 22.12 2.74 -1.11
CA ALA A 240 23.13 1.97 -1.84
C ALA A 240 22.53 0.74 -2.54
N ILE A 241 21.49 0.13 -1.97
CA ILE A 241 20.75 -1.02 -2.56
C ILE A 241 19.70 -0.56 -3.58
N GLY A 242 19.53 0.74 -3.76
CA GLY A 242 18.60 1.29 -4.76
C GLY A 242 17.30 1.84 -4.19
N SER A 243 17.10 1.89 -2.88
CA SER A 243 15.94 2.54 -2.27
C SER A 243 15.85 4.02 -2.71
N ARG A 244 14.62 4.45 -2.98
CA ARG A 244 14.28 5.84 -3.31
C ARG A 244 13.05 6.34 -2.55
N LEU A 245 12.63 5.57 -1.55
CA LEU A 245 11.38 5.76 -0.84
C LEU A 245 11.57 5.62 0.66
N SER A 246 10.84 6.45 1.41
CA SER A 246 10.53 6.20 2.82
C SER A 246 9.03 6.05 3.00
N ASP A 247 8.63 5.46 4.12
CA ASP A 247 7.24 5.26 4.50
C ASP A 247 7.05 5.55 5.99
N HIS A 248 5.97 6.22 6.33
CA HIS A 248 5.63 6.61 7.70
C HIS A 248 4.14 6.52 7.92
N SER A 249 3.72 6.13 9.12
CA SER A 249 2.30 6.07 9.48
C SER A 249 2.05 6.68 10.86
N PHE A 250 1.12 7.63 10.91
CA PHE A 250 0.70 8.30 12.15
C PHE A 250 -0.74 8.80 12.06
N PRO A 251 -1.42 8.98 13.21
CA PRO A 251 -2.81 9.46 13.23
C PRO A 251 -2.95 10.86 12.62
N TYR A 252 -2.00 11.75 12.91
CA TYR A 252 -1.86 13.11 12.39
C TYR A 252 -0.37 13.50 12.40
N CYS A 253 0.01 14.43 11.53
CA CYS A 253 1.38 14.88 11.43
C CYS A 253 1.90 15.50 12.74
N PHE A 254 3.20 15.36 12.97
CA PHE A 254 3.87 16.02 14.07
C PHE A 254 4.04 17.52 13.76
N ASP A 255 3.48 18.39 14.60
CA ASP A 255 3.38 19.83 14.37
C ASP A 255 4.10 20.69 15.42
N VAL A 256 4.71 20.07 16.42
CA VAL A 256 5.42 20.74 17.51
C VAL A 256 6.90 20.42 17.44
N PHE A 257 7.69 21.35 16.90
CA PHE A 257 9.13 21.17 16.68
C PHE A 257 9.93 21.68 17.89
N PRO A 258 10.57 20.79 18.67
CA PRO A 258 11.38 21.18 19.82
C PRO A 258 12.72 21.75 19.37
N SER A 259 13.39 22.50 20.25
CA SER A 259 14.80 22.81 20.10
C SER A 259 15.67 21.55 20.27
N ASN A 260 16.91 21.58 19.77
CA ASN A 260 17.83 20.45 19.93
C ASN A 260 18.05 20.04 21.41
N PRO A 261 18.22 20.96 22.39
CA PRO A 261 18.31 20.59 23.80
C PRO A 261 17.05 19.92 24.35
N GLU A 262 15.86 20.34 23.92
CA GLU A 262 14.59 19.71 24.33
C GLU A 262 14.45 18.31 23.76
N ALA A 263 14.75 18.12 22.48
CA ALA A 263 14.76 16.80 21.86
C ALA A 263 15.76 15.86 22.56
N ALA A 264 16.97 16.35 22.89
CA ALA A 264 17.97 15.58 23.62
C ALA A 264 17.47 15.18 25.02
N ARG A 265 16.83 16.10 25.75
CA ARG A 265 16.25 15.81 27.06
C ARG A 265 15.15 14.71 26.97
N ILE A 266 14.32 14.73 25.95
CA ILE A 266 13.28 13.70 25.75
C ILE A 266 13.93 12.35 25.42
N PHE A 267 14.91 12.33 24.55
CA PHE A 267 15.70 11.14 24.21
C PHE A 267 16.35 10.54 25.46
N ASP A 268 17.13 11.35 26.23
CA ASP A 268 17.83 10.92 27.44
C ASP A 268 16.84 10.35 28.47
N LYS A 269 15.65 10.98 28.62
CA LYS A 269 14.58 10.48 29.50
C LYS A 269 14.16 9.07 29.12
N ALA A 270 13.94 8.78 27.82
CA ALA A 270 13.60 7.45 27.34
C ALA A 270 14.77 6.46 27.52
N ARG A 271 16.01 6.88 27.21
CA ARG A 271 17.20 6.03 27.36
C ARG A 271 17.44 5.55 28.79
N ILE A 272 17.06 6.32 29.81
CA ILE A 272 17.12 5.91 31.24
C ILE A 272 15.84 5.16 31.69
N GLY A 273 14.96 4.70 30.78
CA GLY A 273 13.77 3.91 31.09
C GLY A 273 12.57 4.71 31.61
N ARG A 274 12.51 6.02 31.35
CA ARG A 274 11.37 6.87 31.72
C ARG A 274 10.55 7.22 30.50
N ALA A 275 9.26 6.86 30.52
CA ALA A 275 8.33 7.14 29.42
C ALA A 275 8.17 8.65 29.15
N ALA A 276 8.20 9.02 27.88
CA ALA A 276 7.81 10.36 27.44
C ALA A 276 6.31 10.55 27.60
N THR A 277 5.88 11.79 27.78
CA THR A 277 4.47 12.14 27.69
C THR A 277 4.02 12.14 26.23
N PRO A 278 2.70 12.06 25.93
CA PRO A 278 2.21 12.16 24.55
C PRO A 278 2.68 13.42 23.80
N GLU A 279 2.82 14.56 24.51
CA GLU A 279 3.36 15.79 23.94
C GLU A 279 4.86 15.68 23.64
N GLU A 280 5.66 15.14 24.57
CA GLU A 280 7.08 14.89 24.37
C GLU A 280 7.32 13.89 23.22
N GLN A 281 6.47 12.87 23.08
CA GLN A 281 6.54 11.91 22.00
C GLN A 281 6.29 12.61 20.64
N ARG A 282 5.27 13.48 20.53
CA ARG A 282 5.00 14.30 19.34
C ARG A 282 6.18 15.23 19.00
N GLN A 283 6.73 15.90 19.99
CA GLN A 283 7.92 16.75 19.84
C GLN A 283 9.13 15.96 19.33
N PHE A 284 9.39 14.81 19.92
CA PHE A 284 10.50 13.96 19.51
C PHE A 284 10.30 13.40 18.09
N GLY A 285 9.09 12.95 17.76
CA GLY A 285 8.72 12.53 16.40
C GLY A 285 8.93 13.64 15.38
N ALA A 286 8.51 14.87 15.69
CA ALA A 286 8.76 16.04 14.85
C ALA A 286 10.26 16.29 14.60
N HIS A 287 11.09 16.16 15.64
CA HIS A 287 12.54 16.34 15.55
C HIS A 287 13.19 15.28 14.65
N VAL A 288 12.82 14.00 14.85
CA VAL A 288 13.33 12.89 14.03
C VAL A 288 12.88 13.04 12.58
N MET A 289 11.58 13.34 12.33
CA MET A 289 11.06 13.52 10.98
C MET A 289 11.69 14.71 10.25
N ALA A 290 11.99 15.83 10.95
CA ALA A 290 12.69 16.94 10.36
C ALA A 290 14.15 16.57 9.98
N HIS A 291 14.81 15.73 10.78
CA HIS A 291 16.12 15.19 10.43
C HIS A 291 16.05 14.29 9.19
N LEU A 292 15.11 13.35 9.18
CA LEU A 292 14.91 12.41 8.06
C LEU A 292 14.52 13.12 6.77
N GLY A 293 13.64 14.12 6.83
CA GLY A 293 13.24 14.92 5.66
C GLY A 293 14.44 15.55 4.95
N ARG A 294 15.42 16.07 5.71
CA ARG A 294 16.68 16.58 5.13
C ARG A 294 17.46 15.49 4.41
N LEU A 295 17.56 14.30 5.00
CA LEU A 295 18.26 13.16 4.40
C LEU A 295 17.56 12.70 3.12
N TYR A 296 16.24 12.60 3.13
CA TYR A 296 15.44 12.20 1.97
C TYR A 296 15.59 13.21 0.82
N THR A 297 15.52 14.50 1.13
CA THR A 297 15.74 15.55 0.15
C THR A 297 17.14 15.48 -0.47
N ALA A 298 18.17 15.30 0.36
CA ALA A 298 19.55 15.18 -0.11
C ALA A 298 19.79 13.94 -0.99
N LYS A 299 18.99 12.87 -0.79
CA LYS A 299 19.05 11.63 -1.59
C LYS A 299 18.08 11.62 -2.78
N GLY A 300 17.24 12.64 -2.95
CA GLY A 300 16.19 12.67 -3.98
C GLY A 300 15.06 11.66 -3.75
N TRP A 301 14.86 11.19 -2.53
CA TRP A 301 13.82 10.20 -2.20
C TRP A 301 12.42 10.81 -2.20
N ALA A 302 11.42 9.96 -2.39
CA ALA A 302 10.03 10.27 -2.13
C ALA A 302 9.66 9.81 -0.71
N MET A 303 9.03 10.70 0.06
CA MET A 303 8.52 10.42 1.41
C MET A 303 7.04 10.07 1.32
N GLN A 304 6.66 8.89 1.80
CA GLN A 304 5.27 8.45 1.87
C GLN A 304 4.74 8.67 3.29
N LEU A 305 3.58 9.32 3.41
CA LEU A 305 2.93 9.59 4.69
C LEU A 305 1.53 9.00 4.72
N HIS A 306 1.33 7.94 5.50
CA HIS A 306 0.05 7.30 5.76
C HIS A 306 -0.60 7.93 6.99
N ILE A 307 -1.64 8.73 6.80
CA ILE A 307 -2.20 9.62 7.83
C ILE A 307 -3.65 9.24 8.11
N GLY A 308 -3.99 9.17 9.41
CA GLY A 308 -5.37 9.09 9.87
C GLY A 308 -5.86 7.81 10.52
N PRO A 309 -5.07 6.71 10.65
CA PRO A 309 -5.61 5.48 11.23
C PRO A 309 -5.80 5.59 12.74
N GLN A 310 -6.91 5.03 13.22
CA GLN A 310 -7.13 4.73 14.63
C GLN A 310 -6.89 3.24 14.85
N ARG A 311 -5.72 2.93 15.43
CA ARG A 311 -5.24 1.55 15.54
C ARG A 311 -5.67 0.86 16.82
N ASN A 312 -5.72 -0.49 16.77
CA ASN A 312 -5.86 -1.38 17.93
C ASN A 312 -7.11 -1.09 18.78
N ASN A 313 -8.25 -0.83 18.15
CA ASN A 313 -9.49 -0.45 18.87
C ASN A 313 -10.06 -1.56 19.75
N ASN A 314 -9.68 -2.81 19.55
CA ASN A 314 -10.09 -3.96 20.38
C ASN A 314 -8.95 -4.39 21.30
N THR A 315 -8.90 -3.80 22.50
CA THR A 315 -7.86 -4.08 23.50
C THR A 315 -7.77 -5.57 23.87
N ARG A 316 -8.89 -6.27 23.94
CA ARG A 316 -8.89 -7.71 24.26
C ARG A 316 -8.16 -8.53 23.21
N LEU A 317 -8.48 -8.30 21.93
CA LEU A 317 -7.82 -8.99 20.82
C LEU A 317 -6.36 -8.57 20.69
N PHE A 318 -6.07 -7.27 20.85
CA PHE A 318 -4.68 -6.76 20.85
C PHE A 318 -3.81 -7.47 21.91
N ASN A 319 -4.32 -7.65 23.14
CA ASN A 319 -3.59 -8.31 24.22
C ASN A 319 -3.42 -9.83 24.00
N THR A 320 -4.28 -10.46 23.20
CA THR A 320 -4.25 -11.93 22.98
C THR A 320 -3.57 -12.32 21.67
N ILE A 321 -3.62 -11.49 20.65
CA ILE A 321 -3.13 -11.82 19.30
C ILE A 321 -2.04 -10.84 18.84
N GLY A 322 -2.15 -9.56 19.21
CA GLY A 322 -1.20 -8.51 18.79
C GLY A 322 -1.81 -7.46 17.87
N PRO A 323 -0.97 -6.64 17.23
CA PRO A 323 -1.38 -5.61 16.29
C PRO A 323 -1.72 -6.19 14.90
N ASP A 324 -2.23 -5.34 14.00
CA ASP A 324 -2.47 -5.61 12.57
C ASP A 324 -3.41 -6.80 12.29
N ILE A 325 -4.39 -7.01 13.16
CA ILE A 325 -5.34 -8.13 13.10
C ILE A 325 -6.72 -7.75 12.54
N GLY A 326 -6.85 -6.59 11.90
CA GLY A 326 -8.12 -6.09 11.36
C GLY A 326 -9.02 -5.39 12.38
N CYS A 327 -8.45 -4.90 13.48
CA CYS A 327 -9.16 -4.14 14.53
C CYS A 327 -8.84 -2.63 14.49
N ASP A 328 -8.51 -2.13 13.32
CA ASP A 328 -8.21 -0.72 13.05
C ASP A 328 -9.39 -0.05 12.36
N SER A 329 -9.51 1.27 12.54
CA SER A 329 -10.57 2.08 11.96
C SER A 329 -10.02 3.37 11.35
N ILE A 330 -10.85 4.05 10.58
CA ILE A 330 -10.64 5.44 10.18
C ILE A 330 -10.69 6.29 11.45
N GLY A 331 -9.69 7.16 11.62
CA GLY A 331 -9.67 8.15 12.69
C GLY A 331 -10.32 9.47 12.26
N ASP A 332 -10.84 10.19 13.23
CA ASP A 332 -11.41 11.54 13.03
C ASP A 332 -10.51 12.57 13.73
N TRP A 333 -9.33 12.78 13.14
CA TRP A 333 -8.30 13.67 13.66
C TRP A 333 -8.31 14.99 12.89
N PRO A 334 -8.12 16.17 13.55
CA PRO A 334 -7.91 17.44 12.86
C PRO A 334 -6.60 17.41 12.06
N GLN A 335 -6.69 17.24 10.72
CA GLN A 335 -5.50 17.05 9.89
C GLN A 335 -4.88 18.35 9.36
N ALA A 336 -5.69 19.33 8.96
CA ALA A 336 -5.26 20.46 8.17
C ALA A 336 -4.11 21.27 8.81
N ALA A 337 -4.25 21.64 10.07
CA ALA A 337 -3.27 22.50 10.75
C ALA A 337 -1.94 21.77 10.98
N ALA A 338 -2.00 20.52 11.46
CA ALA A 338 -0.81 19.72 11.74
C ALA A 338 -0.06 19.37 10.46
N LEU A 339 -0.76 18.95 9.40
CA LEU A 339 -0.17 18.67 8.10
C LEU A 339 0.47 19.92 7.49
N GLY A 340 -0.22 21.07 7.52
CA GLY A 340 0.33 22.32 7.02
C GLY A 340 1.59 22.75 7.77
N ALA A 341 1.58 22.70 9.12
CA ALA A 341 2.74 23.04 9.94
C ALA A 341 3.94 22.11 9.68
N PHE A 342 3.69 20.81 9.49
CA PHE A 342 4.75 19.84 9.20
C PHE A 342 5.40 20.11 7.84
N LEU A 343 4.61 20.26 6.79
CA LEU A 343 5.10 20.50 5.43
C LEU A 343 5.83 21.86 5.35
N ASP A 344 5.24 22.92 5.94
CA ASP A 344 5.84 24.25 5.97
C ASP A 344 7.19 24.27 6.70
N ARG A 345 7.31 23.55 7.82
CA ARG A 345 8.57 23.45 8.55
C ARG A 345 9.70 22.87 7.70
N LEU A 346 9.42 21.84 6.90
CA LEU A 346 10.40 21.27 5.99
C LEU A 346 10.68 22.19 4.80
N GLU A 347 9.65 22.86 4.28
CA GLU A 347 9.81 23.78 3.14
C GLU A 347 10.60 25.05 3.51
N GLN A 348 10.45 25.60 4.72
CA GLN A 348 11.22 26.75 5.21
C GLN A 348 12.73 26.53 5.12
N ASP A 349 13.20 25.31 5.36
CA ASP A 349 14.61 24.95 5.26
C ASP A 349 14.97 24.40 3.86
N SER A 350 14.05 24.43 2.88
CA SER A 350 14.18 23.78 1.58
C SER A 350 14.51 22.29 1.66
N THR A 351 13.97 21.63 2.66
CA THR A 351 14.19 20.20 2.97
C THR A 351 12.93 19.35 2.83
N LEU A 352 11.88 19.88 2.21
CA LEU A 352 10.69 19.11 1.87
C LEU A 352 10.97 18.24 0.64
N PRO A 353 11.05 16.90 0.79
CA PRO A 353 11.27 15.99 -0.33
C PRO A 353 10.04 15.88 -1.24
N LYS A 354 10.15 15.17 -2.34
CA LYS A 354 8.99 14.61 -3.05
C LYS A 354 8.14 13.88 -2.01
N THR A 355 6.84 14.15 -1.94
CA THR A 355 6.01 13.60 -0.86
C THR A 355 4.69 13.07 -1.39
N ILE A 356 4.30 11.85 -0.96
CA ILE A 356 3.01 11.24 -1.26
C ILE A 356 2.21 11.19 0.04
N LEU A 357 1.04 11.82 0.04
CA LEU A 357 0.12 11.85 1.18
C LEU A 357 -1.01 10.85 0.97
N TYR A 358 -1.13 9.86 1.84
CA TYR A 358 -2.26 8.95 1.87
C TYR A 358 -3.22 9.35 2.98
N ASN A 359 -4.47 9.59 2.60
CA ASN A 359 -5.53 9.94 3.52
C ASN A 359 -6.40 8.72 3.84
N ASN A 360 -6.55 8.42 5.12
CA ASN A 360 -7.40 7.32 5.57
C ASN A 360 -8.88 7.74 5.67
N ASN A 361 -9.17 9.01 6.01
CA ASN A 361 -10.53 9.50 6.18
C ASN A 361 -11.04 10.22 4.91
N PRO A 362 -11.98 9.65 4.12
CA PRO A 362 -12.47 10.27 2.90
C PRO A 362 -13.06 11.68 3.09
N MET A 363 -13.49 12.04 4.29
CA MET A 363 -14.00 13.38 4.61
C MET A 363 -12.91 14.45 4.47
N ASP A 364 -11.65 14.07 4.60
CA ASP A 364 -10.49 14.96 4.47
C ASP A 364 -9.90 15.01 3.06
N ASN A 365 -10.50 14.33 2.06
CA ASN A 365 -9.96 14.27 0.71
C ASN A 365 -9.66 15.64 0.12
N PHE A 366 -10.60 16.62 0.25
CA PHE A 366 -10.35 17.99 -0.22
C PHE A 366 -9.32 18.74 0.62
N THR A 367 -9.21 18.44 1.92
CA THR A 367 -8.15 18.99 2.77
C THR A 367 -6.77 18.59 2.25
N PHE A 368 -6.58 17.31 1.95
CA PHE A 368 -5.31 16.80 1.39
C PHE A 368 -5.07 17.28 -0.04
N ALA A 369 -6.07 17.19 -0.90
CA ALA A 369 -5.97 17.59 -2.30
C ALA A 369 -5.67 19.09 -2.47
N THR A 370 -6.17 19.97 -1.59
CA THR A 370 -5.81 21.39 -1.59
C THR A 370 -4.46 21.65 -0.93
N MET A 371 -4.11 20.88 0.12
CA MET A 371 -2.85 21.07 0.84
C MET A 371 -1.64 20.83 -0.07
N ILE A 372 -1.65 19.79 -0.91
CA ILE A 372 -0.55 19.51 -1.83
C ILE A 372 -0.28 20.69 -2.79
N GLY A 373 -1.29 21.47 -3.13
CA GLY A 373 -1.16 22.64 -4.02
C GLY A 373 -0.26 23.75 -3.47
N ASN A 374 -0.10 23.81 -2.13
CA ASN A 374 0.66 24.88 -1.46
C ASN A 374 2.20 24.68 -1.55
N PHE A 375 2.67 23.47 -1.88
CA PHE A 375 4.08 23.10 -1.77
C PHE A 375 4.64 22.50 -3.08
N GLN A 376 4.06 22.86 -4.22
CA GLN A 376 4.52 22.42 -5.54
C GLN A 376 5.73 23.24 -6.01
N GLY A 377 6.50 22.68 -6.94
CA GLY A 377 7.61 23.36 -7.61
C GLY A 377 8.80 22.47 -7.91
N GLY A 378 9.51 22.76 -8.99
CA GLY A 378 10.71 22.03 -9.42
C GLY A 378 10.41 20.69 -10.09
N THR A 379 9.77 19.76 -9.39
CA THR A 379 9.37 18.45 -9.91
C THR A 379 7.88 18.45 -10.24
N PRO A 380 7.45 17.98 -11.43
CA PRO A 380 6.03 17.85 -11.75
C PRO A 380 5.32 16.94 -10.72
N GLY A 381 4.31 17.47 -10.00
CA GLY A 381 3.62 16.76 -8.94
C GLY A 381 4.54 16.45 -7.75
N LYS A 382 5.40 17.39 -7.33
CA LYS A 382 6.31 17.22 -6.17
C LYS A 382 5.58 16.65 -4.95
N LEU A 383 4.42 17.20 -4.63
CA LEU A 383 3.50 16.62 -3.65
C LEU A 383 2.36 15.92 -4.36
N GLN A 384 2.09 14.69 -3.97
CA GLN A 384 1.04 13.84 -4.49
C GLN A 384 -0.06 13.64 -3.44
N PHE A 385 -1.30 13.62 -3.87
CA PHE A 385 -2.37 13.00 -3.11
C PHE A 385 -2.48 11.55 -3.59
N GLY A 386 -1.99 10.62 -2.79
CA GLY A 386 -1.87 9.21 -3.11
C GLY A 386 -3.21 8.50 -3.32
N SER A 387 -3.17 7.25 -3.79
CA SER A 387 -4.38 6.47 -4.03
C SER A 387 -5.18 6.24 -2.75
N GLY A 388 -6.46 5.85 -2.91
CA GLY A 388 -7.28 5.42 -1.77
C GLY A 388 -6.54 4.36 -0.95
N TRP A 389 -6.49 4.59 0.36
CA TRP A 389 -5.82 3.74 1.32
C TRP A 389 -6.87 3.09 2.23
N TRP A 390 -6.53 2.28 3.19
CA TRP A 390 -7.44 1.45 4.02
C TRP A 390 -8.91 1.89 4.01
N HIS A 391 -9.80 0.95 3.69
CA HIS A 391 -11.23 1.15 3.54
C HIS A 391 -11.66 2.09 2.39
N ALA A 392 -10.73 2.84 1.79
CA ALA A 392 -10.94 3.69 0.61
C ALA A 392 -10.21 3.18 -0.65
N ASP A 393 -9.56 2.01 -0.59
CA ASP A 393 -8.88 1.32 -1.68
C ASP A 393 -9.83 0.48 -2.56
N GLN A 394 -11.07 0.88 -2.64
CA GLN A 394 -12.16 0.30 -3.42
C GLN A 394 -12.74 1.33 -4.40
N GLN A 395 -13.63 0.88 -5.28
CA GLN A 395 -14.11 1.68 -6.42
C GLN A 395 -14.53 3.09 -6.02
N GLU A 396 -15.44 3.25 -5.05
CA GLU A 396 -15.95 4.56 -4.64
C GLU A 396 -14.87 5.42 -3.98
N GLY A 397 -14.07 4.83 -3.08
CA GLY A 397 -12.99 5.55 -2.40
C GLY A 397 -11.91 6.03 -3.37
N MET A 398 -11.53 5.20 -4.37
CA MET A 398 -10.63 5.59 -5.45
C MET A 398 -11.23 6.71 -6.29
N GLU A 399 -12.52 6.63 -6.65
CA GLU A 399 -13.20 7.68 -7.39
C GLU A 399 -13.27 9.00 -6.60
N TRP A 400 -13.57 8.95 -5.30
CA TRP A 400 -13.60 10.15 -4.45
C TRP A 400 -12.24 10.82 -4.39
N GLN A 401 -11.16 10.05 -4.21
CA GLN A 401 -9.80 10.57 -4.19
C GLN A 401 -9.43 11.20 -5.53
N MET A 402 -9.66 10.50 -6.66
CA MET A 402 -9.32 11.01 -7.99
C MET A 402 -10.16 12.25 -8.37
N LYS A 403 -11.44 12.31 -7.98
CA LYS A 403 -12.29 13.48 -8.19
C LYS A 403 -11.81 14.69 -7.38
N ALA A 404 -11.44 14.48 -6.10
CA ALA A 404 -10.88 15.55 -5.28
C ALA A 404 -9.58 16.11 -5.88
N LEU A 405 -8.68 15.21 -6.32
CA LEU A 405 -7.43 15.58 -6.98
C LEU A 405 -7.68 16.30 -8.31
N ALA A 406 -8.58 15.79 -9.15
CA ALA A 406 -8.90 16.40 -10.45
C ALA A 406 -9.48 17.81 -10.31
N ASN A 407 -10.31 18.04 -9.28
CA ASN A 407 -10.98 19.32 -9.05
C ASN A 407 -10.05 20.41 -8.49
N THR A 408 -8.95 20.04 -7.82
CA THR A 408 -8.10 20.99 -7.08
C THR A 408 -6.64 20.96 -7.50
N GLY A 409 -6.22 19.94 -8.25
CA GLY A 409 -4.85 19.71 -8.67
C GLY A 409 -4.78 19.18 -10.10
N LEU A 410 -3.79 18.34 -10.37
CA LEU A 410 -3.53 17.77 -11.70
C LEU A 410 -3.61 16.24 -11.67
N LEU A 411 -4.79 15.68 -11.95
CA LEU A 411 -4.97 14.23 -12.06
C LEU A 411 -3.96 13.61 -13.06
N SER A 412 -3.61 14.31 -14.13
CA SER A 412 -2.64 13.85 -15.13
C SER A 412 -1.21 13.61 -14.58
N ARG A 413 -0.91 14.11 -13.38
CA ARG A 413 0.38 13.90 -12.70
C ARG A 413 0.30 12.89 -11.55
N PHE A 414 -0.85 12.27 -11.36
CA PHE A 414 -1.05 11.26 -10.32
C PHE A 414 -0.14 10.05 -10.57
N VAL A 415 0.53 9.59 -9.50
CA VAL A 415 1.46 8.44 -9.55
C VAL A 415 0.76 7.07 -9.53
N GLY A 416 -0.57 7.07 -9.55
CA GLY A 416 -1.36 5.85 -9.66
C GLY A 416 -1.45 5.02 -8.39
N MET A 417 -1.71 3.74 -8.58
CA MET A 417 -2.03 2.77 -7.53
C MET A 417 -0.79 2.02 -7.02
N LEU A 418 -0.91 1.55 -5.80
CA LEU A 418 -0.07 0.58 -5.12
C LEU A 418 -0.98 -0.47 -4.44
N THR A 419 -0.46 -1.66 -4.12
CA THR A 419 -1.30 -2.71 -3.53
C THR A 419 -1.46 -2.62 -2.02
N ASP A 420 -0.47 -2.11 -1.31
CA ASP A 420 -0.38 -2.15 0.17
C ASP A 420 -0.67 -3.57 0.72
N SER A 421 -0.25 -4.60 0.01
CA SER A 421 -0.64 -5.98 0.26
C SER A 421 0.49 -6.84 0.82
N ARG A 422 0.08 -7.89 1.54
CA ARG A 422 0.94 -8.98 2.02
C ARG A 422 0.83 -10.25 1.16
N SER A 423 0.03 -10.24 0.09
CA SER A 423 -0.22 -11.41 -0.76
C SER A 423 0.24 -11.21 -2.20
N PHE A 424 0.96 -12.17 -2.75
CA PHE A 424 1.34 -12.19 -4.17
C PHE A 424 0.15 -12.37 -5.12
N LEU A 425 -1.04 -12.70 -4.61
CA LEU A 425 -2.27 -12.71 -5.41
C LEU A 425 -2.90 -11.31 -5.61
N SER A 426 -2.32 -10.25 -5.06
CA SER A 426 -2.94 -8.91 -5.06
C SER A 426 -2.67 -8.07 -6.31
N PHE A 427 -1.85 -8.51 -7.26
CA PHE A 427 -1.56 -7.72 -8.48
C PHE A 427 -2.79 -7.41 -9.34
N PRO A 428 -3.86 -8.24 -9.40
CA PRO A 428 -5.13 -7.86 -10.02
C PRO A 428 -5.79 -6.60 -9.43
N ARG A 429 -5.37 -6.12 -8.26
CA ARG A 429 -5.83 -4.82 -7.75
C ARG A 429 -5.38 -3.65 -8.64
N HIS A 430 -4.23 -3.78 -9.34
CA HIS A 430 -3.84 -2.82 -10.38
C HIS A 430 -4.82 -2.83 -11.55
N GLU A 431 -5.29 -4.02 -11.99
CA GLU A 431 -6.34 -4.13 -12.98
C GLU A 431 -7.65 -3.49 -12.49
N TYR A 432 -8.04 -3.75 -11.25
CA TYR A 432 -9.22 -3.18 -10.61
C TYR A 432 -9.16 -1.64 -10.59
N PHE A 433 -8.03 -1.07 -10.20
CA PHE A 433 -7.79 0.37 -10.24
C PHE A 433 -7.89 0.92 -11.66
N ARG A 434 -7.22 0.29 -12.63
CA ARG A 434 -7.22 0.74 -14.03
C ARG A 434 -8.64 0.75 -14.62
N ARG A 435 -9.44 -0.24 -14.29
CA ARG A 435 -10.86 -0.30 -14.68
C ARG A 435 -11.67 0.83 -14.03
N THR A 436 -11.46 1.07 -12.74
CA THR A 436 -12.10 2.19 -12.02
C THR A 436 -11.70 3.53 -12.62
N LEU A 437 -10.43 3.76 -12.88
CA LEU A 437 -9.91 4.98 -13.52
C LEU A 437 -10.53 5.17 -14.92
N CYS A 438 -10.49 4.13 -15.75
CA CYS A 438 -11.04 4.20 -17.11
C CYS A 438 -12.56 4.41 -17.11
N ASN A 439 -13.28 3.79 -16.16
CA ASN A 439 -14.72 3.98 -16.03
C ASN A 439 -15.07 5.41 -15.60
N LEU A 440 -14.33 5.98 -14.66
CA LEU A 440 -14.48 7.36 -14.22
C LEU A 440 -14.21 8.34 -15.36
N VAL A 441 -13.06 8.24 -16.01
CA VAL A 441 -12.63 9.20 -17.04
C VAL A 441 -13.43 9.00 -18.32
N GLY A 442 -13.77 7.75 -18.69
CA GLY A 442 -14.65 7.45 -19.81
C GLY A 442 -16.06 7.99 -19.59
N GLY A 443 -16.55 7.99 -18.35
CA GLY A 443 -17.78 8.69 -17.98
C GLY A 443 -17.67 10.19 -18.23
N TRP A 444 -16.56 10.82 -17.85
CA TRP A 444 -16.32 12.24 -18.12
C TRP A 444 -16.24 12.55 -19.62
N GLN A 445 -15.65 11.67 -20.42
CA GLN A 445 -15.60 11.82 -21.87
C GLN A 445 -17.00 11.72 -22.49
N ARG A 446 -17.79 10.72 -22.11
CA ARG A 446 -19.18 10.56 -22.53
C ARG A 446 -20.04 11.81 -22.19
N ASP A 447 -19.84 12.37 -21.01
CA ASP A 447 -20.64 13.49 -20.47
C ASP A 447 -20.08 14.87 -20.92
N GLY A 448 -19.02 14.91 -21.74
CA GLY A 448 -18.41 16.14 -22.26
C GLY A 448 -17.63 16.95 -21.21
N ILE A 449 -17.25 16.35 -20.08
CA ILE A 449 -16.43 16.98 -19.03
C ILE A 449 -14.97 17.07 -19.48
N VAL A 450 -14.51 16.06 -20.24
CA VAL A 450 -13.22 16.05 -20.93
C VAL A 450 -13.44 15.88 -22.44
N PRO A 451 -12.49 16.33 -23.29
CA PRO A 451 -12.67 16.23 -24.74
C PRO A 451 -12.76 14.78 -25.22
N ASP A 452 -13.49 14.56 -26.33
CA ASP A 452 -13.52 13.29 -27.06
C ASP A 452 -12.25 13.15 -27.89
N ASP A 453 -11.11 13.08 -27.22
CA ASP A 453 -9.77 12.93 -27.79
C ASP A 453 -9.09 11.73 -27.10
N ASN A 454 -9.16 10.58 -27.80
CA ASN A 454 -8.63 9.33 -27.25
C ASN A 454 -7.10 9.33 -27.08
N GLU A 455 -6.35 10.07 -27.90
CA GLU A 455 -4.90 10.14 -27.76
C GLU A 455 -4.51 10.95 -26.51
N LEU A 456 -5.13 12.12 -26.32
CA LEU A 456 -4.90 12.96 -25.15
C LEU A 456 -5.31 12.26 -23.86
N VAL A 457 -6.54 11.73 -23.82
CA VAL A 457 -7.11 11.10 -22.63
C VAL A 457 -6.45 9.75 -22.35
N GLY A 458 -6.23 8.94 -23.39
CA GLY A 458 -5.54 7.65 -23.30
C GLY A 458 -4.09 7.80 -22.85
N GLY A 459 -3.38 8.80 -23.39
CA GLY A 459 -2.02 9.11 -22.94
C GLY A 459 -1.94 9.51 -21.47
N MET A 460 -2.94 10.24 -20.94
CA MET A 460 -3.06 10.52 -19.51
C MET A 460 -3.27 9.22 -18.71
N ILE A 461 -4.15 8.33 -19.17
CA ILE A 461 -4.40 7.04 -18.51
C ILE A 461 -3.11 6.20 -18.43
N GLN A 462 -2.36 6.05 -19.54
CA GLN A 462 -1.10 5.30 -19.55
C GLN A 462 -0.10 5.87 -18.54
N ARG A 463 0.05 7.17 -18.52
CA ARG A 463 0.96 7.84 -17.56
C ARG A 463 0.57 7.57 -16.11
N ILE A 464 -0.72 7.63 -15.77
CA ILE A 464 -1.21 7.32 -14.41
C ILE A 464 -0.99 5.85 -14.07
N CYS A 465 -1.16 4.94 -15.03
CA CYS A 465 -1.03 3.50 -14.78
C CYS A 465 0.42 3.05 -14.53
N TYR A 466 1.42 3.81 -15.02
CA TYR A 466 2.83 3.40 -14.90
C TYR A 466 3.82 4.57 -14.94
N GLN A 467 3.82 5.37 -16.03
CA GLN A 467 4.93 6.27 -16.35
C GLN A 467 5.13 7.38 -15.30
N ASN A 468 4.04 7.91 -14.71
CA ASN A 468 4.17 8.95 -13.69
C ASN A 468 4.91 8.43 -12.45
N ALA A 469 4.64 7.20 -12.01
CA ALA A 469 5.36 6.60 -10.88
C ALA A 469 6.83 6.34 -11.24
N ALA A 470 7.10 5.81 -12.43
CA ALA A 470 8.47 5.57 -12.90
C ALA A 470 9.30 6.87 -12.96
N ASP A 471 8.74 7.93 -13.55
CA ASP A 471 9.40 9.26 -13.63
C ASP A 471 9.58 9.90 -12.25
N TYR A 472 8.59 9.76 -11.38
CA TYR A 472 8.58 10.40 -10.06
C TYR A 472 9.56 9.74 -9.08
N LEU A 473 9.63 8.42 -9.08
CA LEU A 473 10.44 7.66 -8.13
C LEU A 473 11.89 7.49 -8.57
N GLU A 474 12.17 7.63 -9.87
CA GLU A 474 13.52 7.50 -10.43
C GLU A 474 14.22 6.18 -10.03
N LEU A 475 13.45 5.11 -9.94
CA LEU A 475 13.97 3.77 -9.69
C LEU A 475 14.74 3.28 -10.91
N ALA A 476 15.81 2.50 -10.69
CA ALA A 476 16.54 1.87 -11.77
C ALA A 476 15.73 0.69 -12.35
N LEU A 477 14.92 0.97 -13.37
CA LEU A 477 14.10 0.00 -14.08
C LEU A 477 14.77 -0.41 -15.39
N GLU A 478 14.63 -1.69 -15.77
CA GLU A 478 15.00 -2.14 -17.11
C GLU A 478 13.91 -1.72 -18.13
N ASN A 479 14.35 -1.19 -19.27
CA ASN A 479 13.47 -0.79 -20.38
C ASN A 479 12.78 -1.97 -21.04
#